data_a9010b7a4b68c98ac101ebc2436f8b8d
#
_entry.id   a9010b7a4b68c98ac101ebc2436f8b8d
#
_cell.length_a   1.000
_cell.length_b   1.000
_cell.length_c   1.000
_cell.angle_alpha   90.00
_cell.angle_beta   90.00
_cell.angle_gamma   90.00
#
_symmetry.space_group_name_H-M   'P 1'
#
loop_
_entity.id
_entity.type
_entity.pdbx_description
1 polymer ?
#
loop_
_entity_poly.entity_id
_entity_poly.type
_entity_poly.pdbx_seq_one_letter_code
_entity_poly.pdbx_strand_id
1 'polypeptide(L)'
;GNNHVVHATVSHKLPGTTHGQHRKRGESEPALDACLDIHEYTAELIRAILHHNNIQPVPDLLTTEMLQDQVQPTRLAIWNWARQRGYVAYSNCPQDRLITALCSLMDAVVHADGIRLISQQSPSGADEILVMGLRYLGDVASRRCWLETARRRGTFRIQVYCNPYDLRQVWYLDPEFGLQVLSLVT
;
A
#
# COMPACT_ATOMS: atom_id res chain seq x y z
N GLY A 1 13.88 -6.68 -14.00
CA GLY A 1 13.57 -6.48 -12.59
C GLY A 1 12.58 -7.50 -12.07
N ASN A 2 12.45 -7.64 -10.76
CA ASN A 2 11.59 -8.65 -10.09
C ASN A 2 10.12 -8.61 -10.53
N ASN A 3 9.58 -7.45 -10.90
CA ASN A 3 8.20 -7.31 -11.37
C ASN A 3 7.92 -8.12 -12.63
N HIS A 4 8.87 -8.24 -13.55
CA HIS A 4 8.68 -9.02 -14.76
C HIS A 4 8.55 -10.53 -14.47
N VAL A 5 9.32 -11.05 -13.50
CA VAL A 5 9.29 -12.47 -13.13
C VAL A 5 7.96 -12.80 -12.43
N VAL A 6 7.52 -11.97 -11.51
CA VAL A 6 6.23 -12.14 -10.80
C VAL A 6 5.07 -12.05 -11.80
N HIS A 7 5.10 -11.07 -12.70
CA HIS A 7 4.10 -10.95 -13.77
C HIS A 7 4.05 -12.17 -14.66
N ALA A 8 5.21 -12.66 -15.12
CA ALA A 8 5.27 -13.86 -15.99
C ALA A 8 4.82 -15.13 -15.26
N THR A 9 5.06 -15.22 -13.95
CA THR A 9 4.74 -16.42 -13.17
C THR A 9 3.26 -16.48 -12.76
N VAL A 10 2.65 -15.36 -12.47
CA VAL A 10 1.25 -15.27 -11.99
C VAL A 10 0.32 -14.83 -13.09
N SER A 11 0.49 -13.61 -13.60
CA SER A 11 -0.48 -13.03 -14.51
C SER A 11 -0.66 -13.81 -15.80
N HIS A 12 0.41 -14.36 -16.38
CA HIS A 12 0.32 -15.12 -17.64
C HIS A 12 -0.32 -16.51 -17.51
N LYS A 13 -0.48 -17.01 -16.29
CA LYS A 13 -1.08 -18.33 -16.03
C LYS A 13 -2.53 -18.27 -15.60
N LEU A 14 -3.02 -17.08 -15.25
CA LEU A 14 -4.38 -16.92 -14.75
C LEU A 14 -5.37 -16.74 -15.91
N PRO A 15 -6.55 -17.36 -15.83
CA PRO A 15 -7.62 -17.11 -16.79
C PRO A 15 -8.01 -15.63 -16.82
N GLY A 16 -8.33 -15.12 -18.00
CA GLY A 16 -8.71 -13.72 -18.17
C GLY A 16 -7.56 -12.73 -18.28
N THR A 17 -6.30 -13.20 -18.32
CA THR A 17 -5.14 -12.32 -18.50
C THR A 17 -5.02 -11.84 -19.93
N THR A 18 -4.81 -10.52 -20.11
CA THR A 18 -4.52 -9.92 -21.41
C THR A 18 -3.02 -9.93 -21.66
N HIS A 19 -2.58 -10.55 -22.74
CA HIS A 19 -1.16 -10.67 -23.10
C HIS A 19 -0.64 -9.52 -23.98
N GLY A 20 -1.39 -8.41 -24.10
CA GLY A 20 -1.00 -7.24 -24.90
C GLY A 20 -0.98 -7.48 -26.42
N GLN A 21 -1.37 -8.65 -26.89
CA GLN A 21 -1.48 -8.98 -28.31
C GLN A 21 -2.87 -8.61 -28.85
N HIS A 22 -2.93 -8.23 -30.12
CA HIS A 22 -4.21 -8.04 -30.81
C HIS A 22 -5.00 -9.34 -30.79
N ARG A 23 -6.23 -9.25 -30.33
CA ARG A 23 -7.18 -10.34 -30.24
C ARG A 23 -7.42 -10.96 -31.62
N LYS A 24 -7.30 -12.27 -31.73
CA LYS A 24 -7.66 -12.98 -32.95
C LYS A 24 -9.17 -13.17 -32.98
N ARG A 25 -9.73 -13.15 -34.18
CA ARG A 25 -11.16 -13.36 -34.40
C ARG A 25 -11.56 -14.76 -33.90
N GLY A 26 -12.46 -14.84 -32.91
CA GLY A 26 -12.92 -16.10 -32.30
C GLY A 26 -12.29 -16.43 -30.95
N GLU A 27 -11.38 -15.62 -30.41
CA GLU A 27 -10.89 -15.76 -29.03
C GLU A 27 -11.94 -15.28 -28.02
N SER A 28 -12.02 -15.97 -26.86
CA SER A 28 -12.89 -15.59 -25.75
C SER A 28 -12.55 -14.22 -25.19
N GLU A 29 -13.51 -13.58 -24.55
CA GLU A 29 -13.28 -12.28 -23.91
C GLU A 29 -12.55 -12.47 -22.57
N PRO A 30 -11.33 -11.91 -22.40
CA PRO A 30 -10.57 -12.10 -21.15
C PRO A 30 -11.37 -11.76 -19.90
N ALA A 31 -12.25 -10.75 -19.97
CA ALA A 31 -13.14 -10.39 -18.87
C ALA A 31 -14.16 -11.49 -18.52
N LEU A 32 -14.56 -12.34 -19.49
CA LEU A 32 -15.46 -13.47 -19.24
C LEU A 32 -14.74 -14.69 -18.70
N ASP A 33 -13.44 -14.81 -18.99
CA ASP A 33 -12.61 -15.90 -18.49
C ASP A 33 -12.03 -15.60 -17.10
N ALA A 34 -12.09 -14.34 -16.64
CA ALA A 34 -11.64 -13.95 -15.31
C ALA A 34 -12.52 -14.58 -14.23
N CYS A 35 -11.91 -15.42 -13.38
CA CYS A 35 -12.63 -16.20 -12.36
C CYS A 35 -12.18 -15.88 -10.92
N LEU A 36 -11.13 -15.08 -10.75
CA LEU A 36 -10.62 -14.73 -9.43
C LEU A 36 -11.14 -13.35 -8.99
N ASP A 37 -11.55 -13.25 -7.73
CA ASP A 37 -11.76 -11.95 -7.10
C ASP A 37 -10.43 -11.29 -6.71
N ILE A 38 -10.48 -10.03 -6.26
CA ILE A 38 -9.28 -9.27 -5.88
C ILE A 38 -8.52 -9.90 -4.70
N HIS A 39 -9.21 -10.58 -3.80
CA HIS A 39 -8.60 -11.21 -2.64
C HIS A 39 -7.90 -12.51 -3.05
N GLU A 40 -8.53 -13.29 -3.90
CA GLU A 40 -7.97 -14.52 -4.45
C GLU A 40 -6.74 -14.20 -5.32
N TYR A 41 -6.84 -13.20 -6.19
CA TYR A 41 -5.70 -12.72 -6.98
C TYR A 41 -4.55 -12.25 -6.11
N THR A 42 -4.84 -11.48 -5.06
CA THR A 42 -3.83 -11.00 -4.12
C THR A 42 -3.16 -12.16 -3.39
N ALA A 43 -3.91 -13.19 -2.99
CA ALA A 43 -3.37 -14.37 -2.35
C ALA A 43 -2.41 -15.13 -3.27
N GLU A 44 -2.77 -15.31 -4.55
CA GLU A 44 -1.88 -15.96 -5.54
C GLU A 44 -0.61 -15.12 -5.78
N LEU A 45 -0.74 -13.80 -5.85
CA LEU A 45 0.40 -12.89 -5.98
C LEU A 45 1.36 -13.03 -4.78
N ILE A 46 0.84 -13.03 -3.56
CA ILE A 46 1.64 -13.22 -2.34
C ILE A 46 2.32 -14.59 -2.36
N ARG A 47 1.62 -15.67 -2.70
CA ARG A 47 2.22 -17.02 -2.80
C ARG A 47 3.37 -17.04 -3.79
N ALA A 48 3.21 -16.42 -4.96
CA ALA A 48 4.25 -16.36 -5.98
C ALA A 48 5.48 -15.57 -5.50
N ILE A 49 5.28 -14.45 -4.82
CA ILE A 49 6.37 -13.65 -4.24
C ILE A 49 7.12 -14.45 -3.17
N LEU A 50 6.39 -15.12 -2.26
CA LEU A 50 6.99 -15.96 -1.23
C LEU A 50 7.77 -17.13 -1.84
N HIS A 51 7.21 -17.81 -2.83
CA HIS A 51 7.90 -18.88 -3.56
C HIS A 51 9.18 -18.38 -4.22
N HIS A 52 9.10 -17.25 -4.92
CA HIS A 52 10.25 -16.63 -5.60
C HIS A 52 11.39 -16.26 -4.63
N ASN A 53 11.04 -15.77 -3.44
CA ASN A 53 12.04 -15.32 -2.48
C ASN A 53 12.60 -16.46 -1.60
N ASN A 54 11.74 -17.40 -1.20
CA ASN A 54 12.07 -18.38 -0.17
C ASN A 54 12.46 -19.75 -0.73
N ILE A 55 11.93 -20.11 -1.90
CA ILE A 55 12.02 -21.48 -2.42
C ILE A 55 12.79 -21.53 -3.74
N GLN A 56 12.56 -20.58 -4.65
CA GLN A 56 13.17 -20.62 -5.98
C GLN A 56 14.71 -20.54 -5.89
N PRO A 57 15.46 -21.55 -6.39
CA PRO A 57 16.92 -21.52 -6.34
C PRO A 57 17.50 -20.43 -7.25
N VAL A 58 18.56 -19.77 -6.76
CA VAL A 58 19.30 -18.73 -7.49
C VAL A 58 20.82 -18.96 -7.32
N PRO A 59 21.35 -20.08 -7.80
CA PRO A 59 22.76 -20.44 -7.60
C PRO A 59 23.72 -19.39 -8.17
N ASP A 60 23.32 -18.71 -9.25
CA ASP A 60 24.16 -17.68 -9.92
C ASP A 60 24.39 -16.43 -9.06
N LEU A 61 23.63 -16.27 -7.98
CA LEU A 61 23.82 -15.16 -7.04
C LEU A 61 24.76 -15.51 -5.87
N LEU A 62 25.22 -16.76 -5.77
CA LEU A 62 26.12 -17.16 -4.69
C LEU A 62 27.54 -16.72 -4.99
N THR A 63 28.17 -16.02 -4.06
CA THR A 63 29.60 -15.71 -4.08
C THR A 63 30.41 -16.88 -3.51
N THR A 64 31.72 -16.90 -3.78
CA THR A 64 32.63 -17.90 -3.22
C THR A 64 32.55 -17.96 -1.69
N GLU A 65 32.43 -16.83 -1.04
CA GLU A 65 32.28 -16.70 0.42
C GLU A 65 30.98 -17.31 0.94
N MET A 66 29.88 -17.09 0.22
CA MET A 66 28.59 -17.72 0.53
C MET A 66 28.60 -19.23 0.37
N LEU A 67 29.32 -19.72 -0.63
CA LEU A 67 29.54 -21.17 -0.83
C LEU A 67 30.32 -21.79 0.29
N GLN A 68 31.39 -21.11 0.78
CA GLN A 68 32.19 -21.56 1.94
C GLN A 68 31.33 -21.62 3.22
N ASP A 69 30.43 -20.66 3.38
CA ASP A 69 29.50 -20.61 4.51
C ASP A 69 28.25 -21.50 4.32
N GLN A 70 28.20 -22.29 3.25
CA GLN A 70 27.09 -23.21 2.94
C GLN A 70 25.71 -22.51 2.89
N VAL A 71 25.68 -21.28 2.37
CA VAL A 71 24.41 -20.51 2.24
C VAL A 71 23.50 -21.20 1.23
N GLN A 72 22.24 -21.39 1.60
CA GLN A 72 21.23 -21.92 0.71
C GLN A 72 21.04 -20.99 -0.51
N PRO A 73 20.90 -21.53 -1.74
CA PRO A 73 20.76 -20.72 -2.96
C PRO A 73 19.37 -20.11 -3.11
N THR A 74 18.85 -19.48 -2.07
CA THR A 74 17.58 -18.76 -2.12
C THR A 74 17.80 -17.27 -1.81
N ARG A 75 16.96 -16.41 -2.37
CA ARG A 75 17.07 -14.95 -2.15
C ARG A 75 17.00 -14.58 -0.67
N LEU A 76 16.11 -15.24 0.07
CA LEU A 76 15.98 -15.00 1.51
C LEU A 76 17.22 -15.42 2.30
N ALA A 77 17.82 -16.57 1.99
CA ALA A 77 19.03 -17.03 2.66
C ALA A 77 20.23 -16.11 2.36
N ILE A 78 20.40 -15.71 1.10
CA ILE A 78 21.43 -14.75 0.67
C ILE A 78 21.25 -13.41 1.39
N TRP A 79 20.01 -12.89 1.45
CA TRP A 79 19.69 -11.65 2.15
C TRP A 79 20.03 -11.73 3.64
N ASN A 80 19.62 -12.82 4.31
CA ASN A 80 19.87 -13.02 5.73
C ASN A 80 21.37 -13.13 6.04
N TRP A 81 22.13 -13.84 5.20
CA TRP A 81 23.57 -13.94 5.31
C TRP A 81 24.24 -12.56 5.15
N ALA A 82 23.88 -11.80 4.11
CA ALA A 82 24.40 -10.46 3.87
C ALA A 82 24.08 -9.50 5.03
N ARG A 83 22.89 -9.61 5.61
CA ARG A 83 22.47 -8.82 6.76
C ARG A 83 23.31 -9.15 8.01
N GLN A 84 23.55 -10.43 8.29
CA GLN A 84 24.36 -10.88 9.44
C GLN A 84 25.82 -10.42 9.33
N ARG A 85 26.36 -10.34 8.11
CA ARG A 85 27.70 -9.86 7.80
C ARG A 85 27.82 -8.33 7.73
N GLY A 86 26.73 -7.58 7.91
CA GLY A 86 26.73 -6.13 7.82
C GLY A 86 26.87 -5.56 6.40
N TYR A 87 26.72 -6.38 5.36
CA TYR A 87 26.75 -5.92 3.96
C TYR A 87 25.49 -5.17 3.55
N VAL A 88 24.46 -5.22 4.37
CA VAL A 88 23.21 -4.49 4.14
C VAL A 88 23.10 -3.34 5.13
N ALA A 89 23.04 -2.12 4.61
CA ALA A 89 22.75 -0.96 5.43
C ALA A 89 21.32 -1.04 5.97
N TYR A 90 21.18 -1.09 7.28
CA TYR A 90 19.89 -1.04 7.94
C TYR A 90 19.48 0.43 8.11
N SER A 91 18.41 0.83 7.45
CA SER A 91 17.76 2.10 7.75
C SER A 91 16.55 1.83 8.62
N ASN A 92 16.61 2.21 9.87
CA ASN A 92 15.43 2.21 10.73
C ASN A 92 14.60 3.45 10.38
N CYS A 93 13.69 3.30 9.41
CA CYS A 93 12.85 4.40 9.00
C CYS A 93 11.70 4.57 10.02
N PRO A 94 11.58 5.71 10.71
CA PRO A 94 10.45 5.97 11.61
C PRO A 94 9.11 5.88 10.87
N GLN A 95 8.07 5.42 11.58
CA GLN A 95 6.75 5.21 10.99
C GLN A 95 6.15 6.50 10.41
N ASP A 96 6.38 7.63 11.05
CA ASP A 96 5.93 8.95 10.58
C ASP A 96 6.52 9.29 9.21
N ARG A 97 7.81 9.02 8.99
CA ARG A 97 8.44 9.19 7.68
C ARG A 97 7.88 8.26 6.61
N LEU A 98 7.58 7.01 6.98
CA LEU A 98 6.96 6.07 6.04
C LEU A 98 5.56 6.55 5.62
N ILE A 99 4.73 6.95 6.58
CA ILE A 99 3.37 7.42 6.31
C ILE A 99 3.41 8.70 5.48
N THR A 100 4.22 9.69 5.86
CA THR A 100 4.31 10.95 5.10
C THR A 100 4.90 10.80 3.70
N ALA A 101 5.72 9.76 3.46
CA ALA A 101 6.32 9.48 2.15
C ALA A 101 5.43 8.61 1.25
N LEU A 102 4.62 7.71 1.80
CA LEU A 102 3.88 6.69 1.05
C LEU A 102 2.38 7.00 0.92
N CYS A 103 1.82 7.78 1.86
CA CYS A 103 0.41 8.17 1.82
C CYS A 103 0.22 9.48 1.07
N SER A 104 -0.95 9.63 0.46
CA SER A 104 -1.32 10.88 -0.22
C SER A 104 -1.77 11.93 0.79
N LEU A 105 -1.31 13.16 0.62
CA LEU A 105 -1.79 14.29 1.40
C LEU A 105 -3.14 14.74 0.84
N MET A 106 -4.16 14.78 1.68
CA MET A 106 -5.52 15.15 1.31
C MET A 106 -6.06 16.23 2.23
N ASP A 107 -6.95 17.06 1.71
CA ASP A 107 -7.69 18.01 2.52
C ASP A 107 -8.84 17.30 3.24
N ALA A 108 -9.08 17.69 4.48
CA ALA A 108 -10.19 17.24 5.29
C ALA A 108 -10.88 18.43 5.98
N VAL A 109 -12.18 18.31 6.22
CA VAL A 109 -12.97 19.31 6.96
C VAL A 109 -13.33 18.76 8.32
N VAL A 110 -13.10 19.56 9.33
CA VAL A 110 -13.53 19.30 10.69
C VAL A 110 -14.94 19.88 10.86
N HIS A 111 -15.89 19.01 11.17
CA HIS A 111 -17.27 19.32 11.52
C HIS A 111 -17.52 19.12 13.02
N ALA A 112 -18.68 19.56 13.50
CA ALA A 112 -19.07 19.38 14.90
C ALA A 112 -19.23 17.90 15.33
N ASP A 113 -19.39 17.00 14.35
CA ASP A 113 -19.66 15.57 14.53
C ASP A 113 -18.49 14.67 14.12
N GLY A 114 -17.41 15.22 13.53
CA GLY A 114 -16.23 14.48 13.09
C GLY A 114 -15.49 15.12 11.93
N ILE A 115 -14.50 14.42 11.43
CA ILE A 115 -13.62 14.87 10.34
C ILE A 115 -14.00 14.12 9.08
N ARG A 116 -14.12 14.82 7.96
CA ARG A 116 -14.47 14.23 6.66
C ARG A 116 -13.43 14.60 5.61
N LEU A 117 -13.03 13.62 4.82
CA LEU A 117 -12.12 13.86 3.69
C LEU A 117 -12.86 14.63 2.59
N ILE A 118 -12.14 15.54 1.94
CA ILE A 118 -12.64 16.23 0.74
C ILE A 118 -12.09 15.49 -0.47
N SER A 119 -12.97 15.07 -1.38
CA SER A 119 -12.54 14.60 -2.70
C SER A 119 -11.90 15.75 -3.45
N GLN A 120 -10.63 15.60 -3.82
CA GLN A 120 -10.03 16.48 -4.83
C GLN A 120 -10.55 15.99 -6.18
N GLN A 121 -11.32 16.82 -6.86
CA GLN A 121 -11.68 16.55 -8.26
C GLN A 121 -10.39 16.50 -9.08
N SER A 122 -10.06 15.31 -9.58
CA SER A 122 -9.03 15.20 -10.60
C SER A 122 -9.47 15.96 -11.85
N PRO A 123 -8.59 16.73 -12.50
CA PRO A 123 -8.91 17.42 -13.75
C PRO A 123 -9.34 16.47 -14.88
N SER A 124 -9.09 15.18 -14.76
CA SER A 124 -9.44 14.15 -15.74
C SER A 124 -10.78 13.45 -15.50
N GLY A 125 -11.51 13.75 -14.41
CA GLY A 125 -12.84 13.19 -14.13
C GLY A 125 -12.88 11.67 -13.88
N ALA A 126 -11.72 10.99 -13.82
CA ALA A 126 -11.66 9.53 -13.79
C ALA A 126 -11.55 8.92 -12.38
N ASP A 127 -11.15 9.69 -11.36
CA ASP A 127 -10.96 9.20 -10.00
C ASP A 127 -11.71 10.06 -8.97
N GLU A 128 -13.03 10.07 -9.04
CA GLU A 128 -13.83 10.36 -7.86
C GLU A 128 -13.69 9.16 -6.91
N ILE A 129 -12.66 9.16 -6.07
CA ILE A 129 -12.73 8.36 -4.84
C ILE A 129 -13.87 8.97 -4.04
N LEU A 130 -15.02 8.33 -4.12
CA LEU A 130 -16.23 8.67 -3.37
C LEU A 130 -15.96 8.42 -1.88
N VAL A 131 -15.25 9.35 -1.24
CA VAL A 131 -15.04 9.37 0.22
C VAL A 131 -16.23 10.03 0.92
N MET A 132 -17.34 10.16 0.18
CA MET A 132 -18.57 10.74 0.69
C MET A 132 -19.13 9.91 1.85
N GLY A 133 -19.22 10.55 3.01
CA GLY A 133 -19.86 9.99 4.21
C GLY A 133 -18.92 9.34 5.22
N LEU A 134 -17.65 9.10 4.89
CA LEU A 134 -16.71 8.60 5.87
C LEU A 134 -16.36 9.65 6.92
N ARG A 135 -16.51 9.27 8.18
CA ARG A 135 -16.28 10.14 9.33
C ARG A 135 -15.16 9.58 10.17
N TYR A 136 -14.22 10.45 10.54
CA TYR A 136 -13.05 10.07 11.31
C TYR A 136 -13.03 10.81 12.65
N LEU A 137 -12.52 10.13 13.68
CA LEU A 137 -12.24 10.68 14.99
C LEU A 137 -10.90 10.15 15.52
N GLY A 138 -10.30 10.89 16.43
CA GLY A 138 -9.07 10.49 17.10
C GLY A 138 -8.78 11.40 18.29
N ASP A 139 -7.85 10.97 19.14
CA ASP A 139 -7.50 11.66 20.38
C ASP A 139 -7.06 13.10 20.17
N VAL A 140 -6.39 13.39 19.07
CA VAL A 140 -5.96 14.75 18.71
C VAL A 140 -7.14 15.70 18.54
N ALA A 141 -8.27 15.22 17.99
CA ALA A 141 -9.46 16.05 17.83
C ALA A 141 -10.04 16.47 19.18
N SER A 142 -9.98 15.60 20.19
CA SER A 142 -10.37 15.89 21.56
C SER A 142 -9.38 16.83 22.26
N ARG A 143 -8.09 16.52 22.19
CA ARG A 143 -7.03 17.36 22.80
C ARG A 143 -6.99 18.78 22.25
N ARG A 144 -7.24 18.95 20.95
CA ARG A 144 -7.29 20.26 20.28
C ARG A 144 -8.68 20.90 20.32
N CYS A 145 -9.66 20.27 20.97
CA CYS A 145 -11.06 20.73 21.04
C CYS A 145 -11.65 21.06 19.65
N TRP A 146 -11.30 20.28 18.63
CA TRP A 146 -11.67 20.58 17.25
C TRP A 146 -13.17 20.54 17.01
N LEU A 147 -13.87 19.55 17.54
CA LEU A 147 -15.31 19.40 17.35
C LEU A 147 -16.09 20.55 18.01
N GLU A 148 -15.62 20.96 19.17
CA GLU A 148 -16.24 22.12 19.86
C GLU A 148 -15.94 23.43 19.13
N THR A 149 -14.73 23.60 18.63
CA THR A 149 -14.32 24.73 17.81
C THR A 149 -15.20 24.81 16.55
N ALA A 150 -15.38 23.68 15.86
CA ALA A 150 -16.23 23.59 14.68
C ALA A 150 -17.70 23.90 15.01
N ARG A 151 -18.19 23.51 16.17
CA ARG A 151 -19.56 23.82 16.63
C ARG A 151 -19.76 25.30 16.91
N ARG A 152 -18.76 25.96 17.49
CA ARG A 152 -18.87 27.37 17.89
C ARG A 152 -18.52 28.35 16.78
N ARG A 153 -17.51 28.04 15.96
CA ARG A 153 -16.91 28.96 14.99
C ARG A 153 -17.15 28.57 13.53
N GLY A 154 -17.80 27.44 13.30
CA GLY A 154 -17.97 26.86 11.98
C GLY A 154 -16.87 25.88 11.62
N THR A 155 -17.08 25.16 10.52
CA THR A 155 -16.14 24.14 10.02
C THR A 155 -14.82 24.77 9.56
N PHE A 156 -13.73 24.02 9.69
CA PHE A 156 -12.41 24.45 9.22
C PHE A 156 -11.66 23.29 8.53
N ARG A 157 -10.66 23.62 7.74
CA ARG A 157 -9.87 22.65 6.98
C ARG A 157 -8.60 22.26 7.71
N ILE A 158 -8.22 21.00 7.56
CA ILE A 158 -6.93 20.43 7.96
C ILE A 158 -6.40 19.58 6.80
N GLN A 159 -5.11 19.24 6.84
CA GLN A 159 -4.51 18.30 5.92
C GLN A 159 -4.23 16.98 6.65
N VAL A 160 -4.51 15.87 5.98
CA VAL A 160 -4.30 14.52 6.51
C VAL A 160 -3.62 13.64 5.47
N TYR A 161 -2.85 12.68 5.93
CA TYR A 161 -2.28 11.63 5.08
C TYR A 161 -3.26 10.47 5.00
N CYS A 162 -3.51 10.00 3.79
CA CYS A 162 -4.48 8.95 3.49
C CYS A 162 -3.85 7.88 2.60
N ASN A 163 -4.08 6.61 2.94
CA ASN A 163 -3.84 5.51 2.02
C ASN A 163 -5.13 5.26 1.24
N PRO A 164 -5.18 5.51 -0.08
CA PRO A 164 -6.41 5.34 -0.87
C PRO A 164 -6.90 3.89 -0.93
N TYR A 165 -6.03 2.92 -0.63
CA TYR A 165 -6.36 1.49 -0.61
C TYR A 165 -6.84 1.00 0.77
N ASP A 166 -6.69 1.81 1.83
CA ASP A 166 -7.16 1.49 3.17
C ASP A 166 -7.63 2.75 3.89
N LEU A 167 -8.94 2.97 3.88
CA LEU A 167 -9.60 4.14 4.46
C LEU A 167 -10.05 3.95 5.91
N ARG A 168 -9.64 2.85 6.57
CA ARG A 168 -9.98 2.62 7.99
C ARG A 168 -9.31 3.60 8.92
N GLN A 169 -8.18 4.16 8.49
CA GLN A 169 -7.39 5.14 9.24
C GLN A 169 -6.84 6.20 8.30
N VAL A 170 -6.76 7.43 8.80
CA VAL A 170 -6.00 8.52 8.19
C VAL A 170 -5.11 9.15 9.26
N TRP A 171 -4.09 9.87 8.86
CA TRP A 171 -3.09 10.40 9.79
C TRP A 171 -3.00 11.91 9.68
N TYR A 172 -2.98 12.56 10.83
CA TYR A 172 -2.73 13.99 10.96
C TYR A 172 -1.35 14.22 11.55
N LEU A 173 -0.54 15.05 10.91
CA LEU A 173 0.76 15.45 11.44
C LEU A 173 0.58 16.69 12.33
N ASP A 174 0.48 16.44 13.64
CA ASP A 174 0.36 17.50 14.62
C ASP A 174 1.74 18.13 14.88
N PRO A 175 1.86 19.47 14.86
CA PRO A 175 3.15 20.15 15.09
C PRO A 175 3.77 19.88 16.46
N GLU A 176 2.97 19.54 17.46
CA GLU A 176 3.41 19.34 18.85
C GLU A 176 3.51 17.84 19.22
N PHE A 177 2.53 17.05 18.77
CA PHE A 177 2.41 15.65 19.15
C PHE A 177 2.86 14.67 18.05
N GLY A 178 3.37 15.17 16.92
CA GLY A 178 3.79 14.34 15.80
C GLY A 178 2.61 13.66 15.09
N LEU A 179 2.86 12.51 14.48
CA LEU A 179 1.86 11.79 13.70
C LEU A 179 0.75 11.20 14.59
N GLN A 180 -0.49 11.61 14.33
CA GLN A 180 -1.68 11.21 15.08
C GLN A 180 -2.64 10.42 14.18
N VAL A 181 -3.22 9.35 14.70
CA VAL A 181 -4.17 8.49 14.01
C VAL A 181 -5.59 9.04 14.17
N LEU A 182 -6.32 9.07 13.07
CA LEU A 182 -7.75 9.33 13.01
C LEU A 182 -8.42 8.07 12.45
N SER A 183 -9.28 7.44 13.25
CA SER A 183 -9.95 6.19 12.89
C SER A 183 -11.32 6.43 12.31
N LEU A 184 -11.73 5.61 11.35
CA LEU A 184 -13.06 5.62 10.78
C LEU A 184 -14.08 5.28 11.86
N VAL A 185 -15.13 6.10 11.94
CA VAL A 185 -16.29 5.86 12.82
C VAL A 185 -17.38 5.18 12.02
N THR A 186 -17.72 3.98 12.43
CA THR A 186 -18.83 3.17 11.86
C THR A 186 -20.14 3.51 12.56
#